data_f11f14c59093e82e6fff9cf693768ccb
#
_entry.id   f11f14c59093e82e6fff9cf693768ccb
#
_cell.length_a   1.000
_cell.length_b   1.000
_cell.length_c   1.000
_cell.angle_alpha   90.00
_cell.angle_beta   90.00
_cell.angle_gamma   90.00
#
_symmetry.space_group_name_H-M   'P 1'
#
loop_
_entity.id
_entity.type
_entity.pdbx_description
1 polymer ?
#
loop_
_entity_poly.entity_id
_entity_poly.type
_entity_poly.pdbx_seq_one_letter_code
_entity_poly.pdbx_strand_id
1 'polypeptide(L)'
;AELLTVNLQGQYVHSKLAPQLLLVKNKSELTDKLLHSCLQYLQQLASNEPQPPANWSRSLPDTTDNKKEWRLLKAFLESPDERIFDYRKNQNERSALEWAIKRVVIDLKTETIRKGSPHTLRITKTLDDYQRQMKDWKADVALLEKVKEKGR
;
A
#
# COMPACT_ATOMS: atom_id res chain seq x y z
N ALA A 1 23.80 -17.34 -13.89
CA ALA A 1 22.94 -17.76 -12.77
C ALA A 1 23.01 -16.78 -11.60
N GLU A 2 24.20 -16.34 -11.24
CA GLU A 2 24.36 -15.39 -10.14
C GLU A 2 23.72 -14.04 -10.43
N LEU A 3 23.89 -13.52 -11.66
CA LEU A 3 23.25 -12.27 -12.08
C LEU A 3 21.72 -12.34 -11.98
N LEU A 4 21.14 -13.46 -12.43
CA LEU A 4 19.69 -13.67 -12.37
C LEU A 4 19.22 -13.74 -10.92
N THR A 5 19.99 -14.40 -10.05
CA THR A 5 19.64 -14.50 -8.63
C THR A 5 19.69 -13.13 -7.95
N VAL A 6 20.67 -12.30 -8.26
CA VAL A 6 20.79 -10.95 -7.69
C VAL A 6 19.63 -10.07 -8.12
N ASN A 7 19.12 -10.27 -9.34
CA ASN A 7 18.00 -9.47 -9.86
C ASN A 7 16.63 -9.95 -9.40
N LEU A 8 16.54 -11.06 -8.67
CA LEU A 8 15.28 -11.57 -8.16
C LEU A 8 14.86 -10.88 -6.88
N GLN A 9 14.33 -9.65 -7.03
CA GLN A 9 13.88 -8.84 -5.90
C GLN A 9 12.59 -8.12 -6.24
N GLY A 10 11.78 -7.86 -5.20
CA GLY A 10 10.57 -7.08 -5.29
C GLY A 10 9.54 -7.63 -6.26
N GLN A 11 8.90 -6.74 -6.95
CA GLN A 11 7.79 -7.08 -7.85
C GLN A 11 8.21 -7.90 -9.06
N TYR A 12 9.50 -7.84 -9.44
CA TYR A 12 9.97 -8.61 -10.58
C TYR A 12 9.79 -10.11 -10.38
N VAL A 13 10.04 -10.61 -9.15
CA VAL A 13 9.93 -12.03 -8.84
C VAL A 13 8.49 -12.52 -9.04
N HIS A 14 7.51 -11.89 -8.42
CA HIS A 14 6.14 -12.40 -8.47
C HIS A 14 5.31 -11.89 -9.63
N SER A 15 5.63 -10.74 -10.22
CA SER A 15 4.85 -10.19 -11.32
C SER A 15 5.32 -10.68 -12.69
N LYS A 16 6.60 -11.04 -12.84
CA LYS A 16 7.15 -11.44 -14.15
C LYS A 16 7.88 -12.77 -14.13
N LEU A 17 8.85 -12.93 -13.23
CA LEU A 17 9.74 -14.10 -13.26
C LEU A 17 9.07 -15.36 -12.73
N ALA A 18 8.43 -15.33 -11.58
CA ALA A 18 7.83 -16.50 -10.97
C ALA A 18 6.71 -17.11 -11.83
N PRO A 19 5.77 -16.32 -12.40
CA PRO A 19 4.79 -16.88 -13.33
C PRO A 19 5.41 -17.52 -14.58
N GLN A 20 6.50 -16.95 -15.11
CA GLN A 20 7.21 -17.54 -16.25
C GLN A 20 7.84 -18.88 -15.88
N LEU A 21 8.44 -18.98 -14.71
CA LEU A 21 9.02 -20.25 -14.23
C LEU A 21 7.98 -21.35 -14.07
N LEU A 22 6.73 -20.99 -13.74
CA LEU A 22 5.63 -21.94 -13.65
C LEU A 22 5.27 -22.56 -15.00
N LEU A 23 5.59 -21.88 -16.11
CA LEU A 23 5.32 -22.36 -17.47
C LEU A 23 6.45 -23.22 -18.04
N VAL A 24 7.61 -23.23 -17.41
CA VAL A 24 8.77 -24.01 -17.89
C VAL A 24 8.53 -25.51 -17.65
N LYS A 25 8.58 -26.29 -18.73
CA LYS A 25 8.36 -27.75 -18.68
C LYS A 25 9.66 -28.53 -18.47
N ASN A 26 10.77 -28.04 -19.03
CA ASN A 26 12.08 -28.70 -18.91
C ASN A 26 12.84 -28.10 -17.73
N LYS A 27 13.20 -28.95 -16.78
CA LYS A 27 13.97 -28.50 -15.63
C LYS A 27 15.46 -28.68 -15.93
N SER A 28 16.16 -27.56 -16.12
CA SER A 28 17.61 -27.56 -16.13
C SER A 28 18.10 -27.22 -14.72
N GLU A 29 19.37 -27.45 -14.46
CA GLU A 29 19.99 -27.06 -13.19
C GLU A 29 19.80 -25.59 -12.89
N LEU A 30 19.92 -24.72 -13.91
CA LEU A 30 19.69 -23.28 -13.79
C LEU A 30 18.26 -22.97 -13.38
N THR A 31 17.28 -23.64 -14.00
CA THR A 31 15.86 -23.45 -13.68
C THR A 31 15.57 -23.86 -12.23
N ASP A 32 16.16 -24.95 -11.77
CA ASP A 32 15.99 -25.42 -10.40
C ASP A 32 16.55 -24.42 -9.39
N LYS A 33 17.71 -23.83 -9.69
CA LYS A 33 18.31 -22.79 -8.83
C LYS A 33 17.44 -21.52 -8.78
N LEU A 34 16.90 -21.09 -9.92
CA LEU A 34 16.01 -19.95 -10.00
C LEU A 34 14.71 -20.21 -9.23
N LEU A 35 14.16 -21.40 -9.41
CA LEU A 35 12.94 -21.80 -8.71
C LEU A 35 13.17 -21.81 -7.19
N HIS A 36 14.30 -22.33 -6.75
CA HIS A 36 14.68 -22.34 -5.33
C HIS A 36 14.81 -20.93 -4.77
N SER A 37 15.46 -20.03 -5.52
CA SER A 37 15.61 -18.61 -5.13
C SER A 37 14.26 -17.91 -5.02
N CYS A 38 13.36 -18.14 -5.98
CA CYS A 38 12.00 -17.62 -5.94
C CYS A 38 11.25 -18.12 -4.71
N LEU A 39 11.40 -19.42 -4.43
CA LEU A 39 10.73 -20.07 -3.31
C LEU A 39 11.19 -19.46 -1.98
N GLN A 40 12.49 -19.27 -1.80
CA GLN A 40 13.04 -18.65 -0.60
C GLN A 40 12.55 -17.23 -0.42
N TYR A 41 12.54 -16.44 -1.49
CA TYR A 41 12.08 -15.06 -1.46
C TYR A 41 10.59 -14.97 -1.09
N LEU A 42 9.76 -15.82 -1.71
CA LEU A 42 8.32 -15.85 -1.44
C LEU A 42 8.02 -16.36 -0.03
N GLN A 43 8.81 -17.32 0.48
CA GLN A 43 8.66 -17.79 1.85
C GLN A 43 8.96 -16.67 2.84
N GLN A 44 9.96 -15.86 2.57
CA GLN A 44 10.30 -14.72 3.39
C GLN A 44 9.18 -13.67 3.39
N LEU A 45 8.63 -13.37 2.21
CA LEU A 45 7.49 -12.45 2.10
C LEU A 45 6.26 -12.99 2.82
N ALA A 46 5.97 -14.29 2.66
CA ALA A 46 4.80 -14.91 3.26
C ALA A 46 4.88 -14.98 4.79
N SER A 47 6.09 -15.03 5.35
CA SER A 47 6.27 -15.06 6.81
C SER A 47 6.01 -13.70 7.48
N ASN A 48 5.95 -12.62 6.69
CA ASN A 48 5.76 -11.26 7.18
C ASN A 48 4.35 -10.76 6.87
N GLU A 49 3.36 -11.34 7.53
CA GLU A 49 1.98 -10.90 7.38
C GLU A 49 1.84 -9.44 7.82
N PRO A 50 1.29 -8.56 6.97
CA PRO A 50 1.05 -7.17 7.35
C PRO A 50 0.14 -7.07 8.57
N GLN A 51 0.48 -6.15 9.47
CA GLN A 51 -0.31 -5.89 10.67
C GLN A 51 -1.07 -4.59 10.51
N PRO A 52 -2.31 -4.51 11.03
CA PRO A 52 -3.04 -3.25 10.99
C PRO A 52 -2.33 -2.20 11.86
N PRO A 53 -2.49 -0.91 11.55
CA PRO A 53 -1.94 0.14 12.40
C PRO A 53 -2.47 0.01 13.83
N ALA A 54 -1.60 0.28 14.81
CA ALA A 54 -1.95 0.16 16.22
C ALA A 54 -3.01 1.20 16.65
N ASN A 55 -3.09 2.31 15.93
CA ASN A 55 -4.01 3.40 16.23
C ASN A 55 -4.30 4.20 14.96
N TRP A 56 -5.04 5.31 15.09
CA TRP A 56 -5.41 6.15 13.95
C TRP A 56 -4.43 7.29 13.66
N SER A 57 -3.29 7.32 14.35
CA SER A 57 -2.23 8.29 14.06
C SER A 57 -1.68 8.06 12.65
N ARG A 58 -1.48 9.14 11.91
CA ARG A 58 -0.91 9.12 10.56
C ARG A 58 0.19 10.16 10.44
N SER A 59 1.21 9.84 9.68
CA SER A 59 2.31 10.77 9.42
C SER A 59 1.90 11.83 8.41
N LEU A 60 2.39 13.05 8.59
CA LEU A 60 2.22 14.10 7.58
C LEU A 60 2.98 13.71 6.30
N PRO A 61 2.43 14.04 5.12
CA PRO A 61 3.14 13.77 3.88
C PRO A 61 4.40 14.63 3.77
N ASP A 62 5.41 14.07 3.14
CA ASP A 62 6.66 14.77 2.87
C ASP A 62 6.49 15.61 1.61
N THR A 63 5.92 16.79 1.78
CA THR A 63 5.67 17.74 0.69
C THR A 63 5.92 19.16 1.16
N THR A 64 6.41 19.99 0.23
CA THR A 64 6.57 21.42 0.46
C THR A 64 5.35 22.23 0.02
N ASP A 65 4.42 21.59 -0.68
CA ASP A 65 3.20 22.21 -1.18
C ASP A 65 2.10 22.17 -0.14
N ASN A 66 1.20 23.16 -0.19
CA ASN A 66 0.00 23.20 0.65
C ASN A 66 0.32 23.16 2.16
N LYS A 67 1.35 23.88 2.56
CA LYS A 67 1.81 23.89 3.97
C LYS A 67 0.72 24.34 4.94
N LYS A 68 -0.10 25.30 4.53
CA LYS A 68 -1.19 25.81 5.36
C LYS A 68 -2.21 24.70 5.66
N GLU A 69 -2.60 23.98 4.64
CA GLU A 69 -3.57 22.89 4.73
C GLU A 69 -3.05 21.75 5.58
N TRP A 70 -1.79 21.35 5.40
CA TRP A 70 -1.19 20.28 6.19
C TRP A 70 -0.96 20.71 7.64
N ARG A 71 -0.67 21.97 7.88
CA ARG A 71 -0.58 22.51 9.23
C ARG A 71 -1.94 22.45 9.95
N LEU A 72 -3.01 22.73 9.22
CA LEU A 72 -4.38 22.61 9.72
C LEU A 72 -4.72 21.15 10.11
N LEU A 73 -4.27 20.19 9.31
CA LEU A 73 -4.57 18.77 9.51
C LEU A 73 -3.61 18.09 10.49
N LYS A 74 -2.53 18.74 10.90
CA LYS A 74 -1.46 18.11 11.69
C LYS A 74 -2.00 17.45 12.97
N ALA A 75 -2.75 18.20 13.78
CA ALA A 75 -3.27 17.68 15.05
C ALA A 75 -4.20 16.49 14.83
N PHE A 76 -5.05 16.55 13.81
CA PHE A 76 -5.94 15.46 13.46
C PHE A 76 -5.16 14.22 13.01
N LEU A 77 -4.17 14.39 12.12
CA LEU A 77 -3.38 13.27 11.61
C LEU A 77 -2.57 12.59 12.71
N GLU A 78 -1.97 13.37 13.60
CA GLU A 78 -1.15 12.83 14.68
C GLU A 78 -1.97 12.23 15.82
N SER A 79 -3.27 12.53 15.90
CA SER A 79 -4.13 11.98 16.94
C SER A 79 -4.33 10.48 16.76
N PRO A 80 -4.06 9.66 17.81
CA PRO A 80 -4.29 8.22 17.73
C PRO A 80 -5.76 7.83 17.82
N ASP A 81 -6.62 8.72 18.28
CA ASP A 81 -8.03 8.43 18.56
C ASP A 81 -8.98 9.03 17.53
N GLU A 82 -8.61 10.13 16.90
CA GLU A 82 -9.46 10.83 15.95
C GLU A 82 -9.39 10.17 14.58
N ARG A 83 -10.56 9.77 14.08
CA ARG A 83 -10.70 9.16 12.76
C ARG A 83 -11.35 10.09 11.75
N ILE A 84 -12.22 11.00 12.20
CA ILE A 84 -13.01 11.89 11.36
C ILE A 84 -12.69 13.34 11.69
N PHE A 85 -12.50 14.16 10.66
CA PHE A 85 -12.30 15.59 10.77
C PHE A 85 -13.32 16.28 9.88
N ASP A 86 -14.21 17.08 10.47
CA ASP A 86 -15.23 17.84 9.76
C ASP A 86 -14.80 19.29 9.62
N TYR A 87 -14.66 19.74 8.38
CA TYR A 87 -14.20 21.08 8.04
C TYR A 87 -15.34 21.84 7.39
N ARG A 88 -16.01 22.69 8.18
CA ARG A 88 -17.15 23.49 7.73
C ARG A 88 -16.70 24.92 7.39
N LYS A 89 -16.39 25.14 6.13
CA LYS A 89 -15.91 26.40 5.60
C LYS A 89 -16.50 26.66 4.22
N ASN A 90 -16.25 27.86 3.67
CA ASN A 90 -16.70 28.18 2.33
C ASN A 90 -16.08 27.23 1.30
N GLN A 91 -16.64 27.27 0.09
CA GLN A 91 -16.25 26.33 -0.96
C GLN A 91 -14.76 26.43 -1.33
N ASN A 92 -14.22 27.67 -1.38
CA ASN A 92 -12.81 27.85 -1.74
C ASN A 92 -11.87 27.20 -0.73
N GLU A 93 -12.14 27.37 0.55
CA GLU A 93 -11.33 26.78 1.61
C GLU A 93 -11.46 25.25 1.63
N ARG A 94 -12.68 24.73 1.46
CA ARG A 94 -12.92 23.29 1.38
C ARG A 94 -12.22 22.66 0.16
N SER A 95 -12.31 23.32 -0.99
CA SER A 95 -11.68 22.85 -2.22
C SER A 95 -10.17 22.84 -2.09
N ALA A 96 -9.58 23.86 -1.47
CA ALA A 96 -8.14 23.93 -1.26
C ALA A 96 -7.65 22.77 -0.40
N LEU A 97 -8.38 22.45 0.67
CA LEU A 97 -8.02 21.33 1.56
C LEU A 97 -8.18 19.97 0.85
N GLU A 98 -9.28 19.77 0.15
CA GLU A 98 -9.52 18.54 -0.61
C GLU A 98 -8.46 18.34 -1.69
N TRP A 99 -8.11 19.44 -2.38
CA TRP A 99 -7.07 19.41 -3.42
C TRP A 99 -5.71 19.04 -2.85
N ALA A 100 -5.36 19.57 -1.69
CA ALA A 100 -4.11 19.24 -1.01
C ALA A 100 -4.04 17.74 -0.69
N ILE A 101 -5.13 17.15 -0.23
CA ILE A 101 -5.22 15.73 0.09
C ILE A 101 -5.09 14.87 -1.17
N LYS A 102 -5.76 15.25 -2.26
CA LYS A 102 -5.76 14.48 -3.50
C LYS A 102 -4.41 14.50 -4.23
N ARG A 103 -3.56 15.47 -3.93
CA ARG A 103 -2.24 15.58 -4.57
C ARG A 103 -1.19 14.64 -4.00
N VAL A 104 -1.45 14.00 -2.89
CA VAL A 104 -0.51 13.09 -2.22
C VAL A 104 -1.15 11.73 -2.02
N VAL A 105 -0.28 10.71 -1.83
CA VAL A 105 -0.73 9.36 -1.49
C VAL A 105 -0.82 9.28 0.03
N ILE A 106 -2.02 9.28 0.55
CA ILE A 106 -2.28 9.25 1.99
C ILE A 106 -3.59 8.52 2.27
N ASP A 107 -3.68 7.88 3.43
CA ASP A 107 -4.88 7.12 3.84
C ASP A 107 -5.97 8.03 4.38
N LEU A 108 -6.47 8.90 3.53
CA LEU A 108 -7.56 9.81 3.84
C LEU A 108 -8.62 9.74 2.74
N LYS A 109 -9.87 9.72 3.16
CA LYS A 109 -11.03 9.80 2.27
C LYS A 109 -11.71 11.14 2.51
N THR A 110 -12.14 11.81 1.44
CA THR A 110 -12.86 13.08 1.51
C THR A 110 -14.29 12.91 1.03
N GLU A 111 -15.21 13.61 1.69
CA GLU A 111 -16.62 13.58 1.35
C GLU A 111 -17.23 14.94 1.65
N THR A 112 -18.07 15.47 0.76
CA THR A 112 -18.79 16.71 0.99
C THR A 112 -20.15 16.42 1.59
N ILE A 113 -20.40 16.90 2.79
CA ILE A 113 -21.69 16.80 3.47
C ILE A 113 -22.47 18.06 3.13
N ARG A 114 -23.51 17.90 2.32
CA ARG A 114 -24.33 19.03 1.81
C ARG A 114 -25.51 19.31 2.73
N LYS A 115 -25.22 19.52 4.00
CA LYS A 115 -26.20 19.94 4.99
C LYS A 115 -25.85 21.35 5.49
N GLY A 116 -26.82 22.25 5.40
CA GLY A 116 -26.61 23.63 5.84
C GLY A 116 -25.71 24.41 4.91
N SER A 117 -25.38 25.63 5.30
CA SER A 117 -24.51 26.52 4.58
C SER A 117 -23.56 27.17 5.60
N PRO A 118 -22.25 27.08 5.39
CA PRO A 118 -21.55 26.35 4.36
C PRO A 118 -21.64 24.83 4.51
N HIS A 119 -21.34 24.10 3.43
CA HIS A 119 -21.22 22.65 3.48
C HIS A 119 -20.01 22.23 4.30
N THR A 120 -19.97 20.95 4.68
CA THR A 120 -18.86 20.38 5.45
C THR A 120 -18.04 19.44 4.58
N LEU A 121 -16.72 19.60 4.60
CA LEU A 121 -15.80 18.62 4.06
C LEU A 121 -15.45 17.64 5.18
N ARG A 122 -15.86 16.38 5.02
CA ARG A 122 -15.54 15.32 5.97
C ARG A 122 -14.32 14.57 5.50
N ILE A 123 -13.31 14.51 6.33
CA ILE A 123 -12.07 13.78 6.07
C ILE A 123 -12.03 12.59 7.03
N THR A 124 -11.93 11.39 6.48
CA THR A 124 -11.94 10.16 7.26
C THR A 124 -10.63 9.42 7.03
N LYS A 125 -9.99 8.98 8.11
CA LYS A 125 -8.81 8.13 8.03
C LYS A 125 -9.23 6.73 7.58
N THR A 126 -8.45 6.14 6.66
CA THR A 126 -8.73 4.83 6.08
C THR A 126 -7.62 3.84 6.39
N LEU A 127 -7.87 2.58 6.05
CA LEU A 127 -6.90 1.51 6.13
C LEU A 127 -6.48 1.03 4.72
N ASP A 128 -6.53 1.92 3.74
CA ASP A 128 -6.29 1.56 2.33
C ASP A 128 -4.90 0.96 2.13
N ASP A 129 -3.88 1.54 2.76
CA ASP A 129 -2.52 1.03 2.65
C ASP A 129 -2.40 -0.37 3.25
N TYR A 130 -2.97 -0.58 4.43
CA TYR A 130 -3.01 -1.89 5.07
C TYR A 130 -3.75 -2.91 4.21
N GLN A 131 -4.90 -2.53 3.66
CA GLN A 131 -5.69 -3.40 2.80
C GLN A 131 -4.94 -3.79 1.53
N ARG A 132 -4.20 -2.84 0.94
CA ARG A 132 -3.34 -3.10 -0.22
C ARG A 132 -2.21 -4.05 0.14
N GLN A 133 -1.54 -3.83 1.27
CA GLN A 133 -0.49 -4.72 1.76
C GLN A 133 -1.01 -6.13 1.99
N MET A 134 -2.19 -6.27 2.56
CA MET A 134 -2.83 -7.57 2.78
C MET A 134 -3.16 -8.28 1.46
N LYS A 135 -3.65 -7.53 0.48
CA LYS A 135 -3.94 -8.08 -0.84
C LYS A 135 -2.66 -8.60 -1.50
N ASP A 136 -1.58 -7.83 -1.43
CA ASP A 136 -0.29 -8.22 -1.99
C ASP A 136 0.27 -9.43 -1.25
N TRP A 137 0.16 -9.45 0.08
CA TRP A 137 0.62 -10.58 0.88
C TRP A 137 -0.13 -11.86 0.54
N LYS A 138 -1.46 -11.78 0.39
CA LYS A 138 -2.28 -12.94 -0.01
C LYS A 138 -1.90 -13.44 -1.40
N ALA A 139 -1.59 -12.54 -2.32
CA ALA A 139 -1.12 -12.89 -3.66
C ALA A 139 0.24 -13.60 -3.58
N ASP A 140 1.14 -13.11 -2.73
CA ASP A 140 2.46 -13.73 -2.52
C ASP A 140 2.33 -15.14 -1.94
N VAL A 141 1.44 -15.33 -0.98
CA VAL A 141 1.16 -16.64 -0.38
C VAL A 141 0.60 -17.60 -1.42
N ALA A 142 -0.35 -17.15 -2.24
CA ALA A 142 -0.94 -17.96 -3.30
C ALA A 142 0.12 -18.35 -4.34
N LEU A 143 0.99 -17.42 -4.70
CA LEU A 143 2.08 -17.69 -5.64
C LEU A 143 3.09 -18.67 -5.05
N LEU A 144 3.40 -18.55 -3.77
CA LEU A 144 4.29 -19.49 -3.06
C LEU A 144 3.76 -20.93 -3.15
N GLU A 145 2.48 -21.14 -2.92
CA GLU A 145 1.86 -22.45 -3.01
C GLU A 145 1.97 -23.04 -4.43
N LYS A 146 1.74 -22.20 -5.45
CA LYS A 146 1.89 -22.63 -6.85
C LYS A 146 3.33 -23.01 -7.16
N VAL A 147 4.31 -22.25 -6.68
CA VAL A 147 5.73 -22.53 -6.90
C VAL A 147 6.13 -23.82 -6.20
N LYS A 148 5.64 -24.07 -4.99
CA LYS A 148 5.87 -25.32 -4.26
C LYS A 148 5.34 -26.53 -5.02
N GLU A 149 4.13 -26.42 -5.55
CA GLU A 149 3.52 -27.49 -6.35
C GLU A 149 4.37 -27.81 -7.59
N LYS A 150 4.85 -26.76 -8.27
CA LYS A 150 5.65 -26.92 -9.48
C LYS A 150 7.04 -27.50 -9.19
N GLY A 151 7.58 -27.23 -7.99
CA GLY A 151 8.89 -27.71 -7.58
C GLY A 151 8.92 -29.14 -7.06
N ARG A 152 7.77 -29.78 -6.88
CA ARG A 152 7.66 -31.17 -6.40
C ARG A 152 7.85 -32.22 -7.49
#